data_ea9d0ab862de727bb2942fe75dcda56e
#
_entry.id   ea9d0ab862de727bb2942fe75dcda56e
#
_cell.length_a   1.000
_cell.length_b   1.000
_cell.length_c   1.000
_cell.angle_alpha   90.00
_cell.angle_beta   90.00
_cell.angle_gamma   90.00
#
_symmetry.space_group_name_H-M   'P 1'
#
loop_
_entity.id
_entity.type
_entity.pdbx_description
1 polymer ?
#
loop_
_entity_poly.entity_id
_entity_poly.type
_entity_poly.pdbx_seq_one_letter_code
_entity_poly.pdbx_strand_id
1 'polypeptide(L)'
;LELAAALPAGCTPTIVFVTAHEDFALQAFDVHALDYILKPIDDARFAQAIRRARLQHELGGRLREIERPTKLTIRDGDATVFLPIDDIDWVEAQDYYVEIHAGDKAFLIRETMQRLQAQLDDRFVRIHRSRLVNRDRIRELRTENRGEMTVVTTGGVALKVARSCRAKLETRRR
;
A
#
# COMPACT_ATOMS: atom_id res chain seq x y z
N LEU A 1 -9.10 -6.40 -22.25
CA LEU A 1 -10.09 -5.59 -21.50
C LEU A 1 -10.54 -6.27 -20.21
N GLU A 2 -10.81 -7.58 -20.21
CA GLU A 2 -11.22 -8.36 -19.03
C GLU A 2 -10.20 -8.23 -17.87
N LEU A 3 -8.90 -8.25 -18.17
CA LEU A 3 -7.86 -8.07 -17.17
C LEU A 3 -7.93 -6.70 -16.48
N ALA A 4 -8.26 -5.65 -17.21
CA ALA A 4 -8.40 -4.29 -16.66
C ALA A 4 -9.64 -4.16 -15.76
N ALA A 5 -10.74 -4.82 -16.12
CA ALA A 5 -11.97 -4.86 -15.34
C ALA A 5 -11.85 -5.73 -14.07
N ALA A 6 -10.91 -6.68 -14.04
CA ALA A 6 -10.68 -7.60 -12.92
C ALA A 6 -9.70 -7.07 -11.85
N LEU A 7 -9.24 -5.83 -11.96
CA LEU A 7 -8.32 -5.25 -10.97
C LEU A 7 -8.99 -5.06 -9.62
N PRO A 8 -8.29 -5.36 -8.50
CA PRO A 8 -8.85 -5.21 -7.17
C PRO A 8 -9.28 -3.78 -6.87
N ALA A 9 -10.37 -3.61 -6.12
CA ALA A 9 -10.79 -2.32 -5.61
C ALA A 9 -9.64 -1.66 -4.79
N GLY A 10 -9.29 -0.42 -5.14
CA GLY A 10 -8.16 0.30 -4.53
C GLY A 10 -6.84 0.21 -5.34
N CYS A 11 -6.77 -0.64 -6.36
CA CYS A 11 -5.69 -0.59 -7.34
C CYS A 11 -6.17 0.28 -8.52
N THR A 12 -5.60 1.46 -8.70
CA THR A 12 -5.91 2.35 -9.84
C THR A 12 -4.66 2.50 -10.72
N PRO A 13 -4.28 1.45 -11.48
CA PRO A 13 -3.18 1.58 -12.42
C PRO A 13 -3.60 2.51 -13.56
N THR A 14 -2.65 3.27 -14.06
CA THR A 14 -2.84 4.00 -15.31
C THR A 14 -2.69 3.01 -16.47
N ILE A 15 -3.77 2.81 -17.23
CA ILE A 15 -3.84 1.82 -18.31
C ILE A 15 -3.74 2.54 -19.66
N VAL A 16 -2.83 2.06 -20.51
CA VAL A 16 -2.72 2.43 -21.92
C VAL A 16 -2.79 1.16 -22.76
N PHE A 17 -3.76 1.09 -23.68
CA PHE A 17 -3.85 -0.05 -24.60
C PHE A 17 -3.03 0.20 -25.86
N VAL A 18 -2.34 -0.85 -26.33
CA VAL A 18 -1.63 -0.85 -27.61
C VAL A 18 -2.08 -2.07 -28.40
N THR A 19 -2.81 -1.89 -29.51
CA THR A 19 -3.47 -2.97 -30.24
C THR A 19 -3.55 -2.70 -31.74
N ALA A 20 -3.77 -3.76 -32.53
CA ALA A 20 -4.09 -3.67 -33.95
C ALA A 20 -5.60 -3.55 -34.22
N HIS A 21 -6.46 -3.63 -33.20
CA HIS A 21 -7.91 -3.64 -33.33
C HIS A 21 -8.48 -2.27 -33.01
N GLU A 22 -9.31 -1.71 -33.91
CA GLU A 22 -9.97 -0.41 -33.73
C GLU A 22 -11.27 -0.53 -32.92
N ASP A 23 -11.93 -1.69 -33.03
CA ASP A 23 -13.29 -1.93 -32.51
C ASP A 23 -13.43 -1.82 -30.98
N PHE A 24 -12.32 -1.95 -30.25
CA PHE A 24 -12.29 -1.93 -28.79
C PHE A 24 -12.02 -0.56 -28.17
N ALA A 25 -11.90 0.48 -28.98
CA ALA A 25 -11.59 1.84 -28.47
C ALA A 25 -12.70 2.35 -27.52
N LEU A 26 -13.96 2.13 -27.83
CA LEU A 26 -15.09 2.52 -26.96
C LEU A 26 -15.07 1.75 -25.64
N GLN A 27 -14.81 0.45 -25.68
CA GLN A 27 -14.72 -0.38 -24.48
C GLN A 27 -13.51 -0.03 -23.59
N ALA A 28 -12.45 0.55 -24.15
CA ALA A 28 -11.33 1.06 -23.38
C ALA A 28 -11.73 2.25 -22.49
N PHE A 29 -12.70 3.05 -22.89
CA PHE A 29 -13.27 4.11 -22.05
C PHE A 29 -14.07 3.56 -20.88
N ASP A 30 -14.78 2.44 -21.05
CA ASP A 30 -15.57 1.80 -19.98
C ASP A 30 -14.69 1.33 -18.83
N VAL A 31 -13.45 0.91 -19.12
CA VAL A 31 -12.44 0.52 -18.13
C VAL A 31 -11.52 1.67 -17.70
N HIS A 32 -11.88 2.92 -18.02
CA HIS A 32 -11.16 4.13 -17.66
C HIS A 32 -9.69 4.12 -18.10
N ALA A 33 -9.40 3.57 -19.30
CA ALA A 33 -8.08 3.64 -19.88
C ALA A 33 -7.66 5.08 -20.15
N LEU A 34 -6.43 5.42 -19.85
CA LEU A 34 -5.87 6.76 -20.10
C LEU A 34 -5.73 7.04 -21.58
N ASP A 35 -5.34 6.03 -22.36
CA ASP A 35 -5.10 6.18 -23.79
C ASP A 35 -5.24 4.84 -24.53
N TYR A 36 -5.43 4.93 -25.86
CA TYR A 36 -5.59 3.81 -26.77
C TYR A 36 -4.76 4.08 -28.03
N ILE A 37 -3.81 3.19 -28.33
CA ILE A 37 -2.84 3.35 -29.42
C ILE A 37 -3.03 2.20 -30.40
N LEU A 38 -3.27 2.54 -31.65
CA LEU A 38 -3.36 1.57 -32.75
C LEU A 38 -1.97 1.25 -33.30
N LYS A 39 -1.79 -0.01 -33.71
CA LYS A 39 -0.64 -0.42 -34.51
C LYS A 39 -0.90 -0.13 -36.00
N PRO A 40 0.10 0.34 -36.77
CA PRO A 40 1.51 0.55 -36.40
C PRO A 40 1.69 1.72 -35.42
N ILE A 41 2.62 1.55 -34.46
CA ILE A 41 2.83 2.54 -33.42
C ILE A 41 3.58 3.73 -34.01
N ASP A 42 2.96 4.90 -33.86
CA ASP A 42 3.64 6.19 -34.10
C ASP A 42 4.42 6.59 -32.83
N ASP A 43 5.72 6.82 -32.96
CA ASP A 43 6.61 7.10 -31.84
C ASP A 43 6.23 8.39 -31.08
N ALA A 44 5.76 9.41 -31.80
CA ALA A 44 5.35 10.69 -31.20
C ALA A 44 4.07 10.50 -30.39
N ARG A 45 3.10 9.72 -30.91
CA ARG A 45 1.86 9.38 -30.25
C ARG A 45 2.08 8.52 -29.00
N PHE A 46 2.97 7.51 -29.09
CA PHE A 46 3.37 6.69 -27.96
C PHE A 46 4.04 7.51 -26.87
N ALA A 47 5.01 8.36 -27.23
CA ALA A 47 5.70 9.23 -26.27
C ALA A 47 4.72 10.19 -25.57
N GLN A 48 3.69 10.67 -26.27
CA GLN A 48 2.64 11.51 -25.69
C GLN A 48 1.81 10.74 -24.65
N ALA A 49 1.39 9.52 -24.96
CA ALA A 49 0.63 8.67 -24.05
C ALA A 49 1.43 8.36 -22.79
N ILE A 50 2.72 8.03 -22.91
CA ILE A 50 3.60 7.79 -21.76
C ILE A 50 3.81 9.05 -20.90
N ARG A 51 3.93 10.23 -21.50
CA ARG A 51 4.02 11.49 -20.75
C ARG A 51 2.74 11.74 -19.95
N ARG A 52 1.56 11.52 -20.55
CA ARG A 52 0.27 11.63 -19.84
C ARG A 52 0.17 10.63 -18.68
N ALA A 53 0.58 9.38 -18.91
CA ALA A 53 0.56 8.34 -17.90
C ALA A 53 1.45 8.69 -16.69
N ARG A 54 2.65 9.19 -16.93
CA ARG A 54 3.56 9.66 -15.88
C ARG A 54 2.98 10.83 -15.09
N LEU A 55 2.45 11.85 -15.79
CA LEU A 55 1.85 13.00 -15.14
C LEU A 55 0.65 12.61 -14.27
N GLN A 56 -0.23 11.73 -14.78
CA GLN A 56 -1.37 11.24 -14.00
C GLN A 56 -0.93 10.43 -12.78
N HIS A 57 0.12 9.61 -12.91
CA HIS A 57 0.69 8.87 -11.80
C HIS A 57 1.28 9.79 -10.73
N GLU A 58 2.04 10.83 -11.14
CA GLU A 58 2.61 11.84 -10.24
C GLU A 58 1.52 12.65 -9.53
N LEU A 59 0.49 13.09 -10.26
CA LEU A 59 -0.66 13.82 -9.67
C LEU A 59 -1.45 12.92 -8.72
N GLY A 60 -1.70 11.67 -9.09
CA GLY A 60 -2.37 10.69 -8.23
C GLY A 60 -1.55 10.39 -6.97
N GLY A 61 -0.22 10.34 -7.06
CA GLY A 61 0.68 10.23 -5.93
C GLY A 61 0.58 11.43 -4.98
N ARG A 62 0.58 12.66 -5.53
CA ARG A 62 0.44 13.90 -4.74
C ARG A 62 -0.94 14.03 -4.08
N LEU A 63 -2.01 13.67 -4.76
CA LEU A 63 -3.37 13.65 -4.18
C LEU A 63 -3.46 12.64 -3.04
N ARG A 64 -2.86 11.45 -3.19
CA ARG A 64 -2.77 10.45 -2.11
C ARG A 64 -1.91 10.93 -0.93
N GLU A 65 -0.89 11.74 -1.16
CA GLU A 65 -0.12 12.38 -0.08
C GLU A 65 -0.94 13.41 0.70
N ILE A 66 -1.79 14.19 0.00
CA ILE A 66 -2.67 15.18 0.63
C ILE A 66 -3.83 14.52 1.39
N GLU A 67 -4.33 13.38 0.88
CA GLU A 67 -5.43 12.61 1.49
C GLU A 67 -4.97 11.57 2.52
N ARG A 68 -3.66 11.42 2.77
CA ARG A 68 -3.18 10.49 3.80
C ARG A 68 -3.70 10.90 5.17
N PRO A 69 -4.34 9.97 5.89
CA PRO A 69 -4.70 10.25 7.27
C PRO A 69 -3.42 10.55 8.05
N THR A 70 -3.39 11.67 8.75
CA THR A 70 -2.23 12.09 9.54
C THR A 70 -2.30 11.61 10.97
N LYS A 71 -3.49 11.27 11.45
CA LYS A 71 -3.75 10.83 12.82
C LYS A 71 -4.76 9.70 12.87
N LEU A 72 -4.51 8.74 13.72
CA LEU A 72 -5.47 7.70 14.10
C LEU A 72 -6.22 8.16 15.36
N THR A 73 -7.54 8.09 15.35
CA THR A 73 -8.36 8.42 16.52
C THR A 73 -8.60 7.15 17.33
N ILE A 74 -8.11 7.13 18.56
CA ILE A 74 -8.20 5.99 19.49
C ILE A 74 -9.11 6.39 20.64
N ARG A 75 -10.06 5.52 21.03
CA ARG A 75 -10.81 5.62 22.28
C ARG A 75 -10.12 4.79 23.34
N ASP A 76 -9.63 5.44 24.38
CA ASP A 76 -8.97 4.83 25.53
C ASP A 76 -9.77 5.19 26.78
N GLY A 77 -10.69 4.32 27.19
CA GLY A 77 -11.68 4.62 28.22
C GLY A 77 -12.55 5.81 27.84
N ASP A 78 -12.57 6.83 28.70
CA ASP A 78 -13.29 8.10 28.49
C ASP A 78 -12.49 9.13 27.69
N ALA A 79 -11.23 8.83 27.37
CA ALA A 79 -10.37 9.71 26.61
C ALA A 79 -10.39 9.40 25.11
N THR A 80 -10.26 10.45 24.30
CA THR A 80 -10.00 10.33 22.86
C THR A 80 -8.57 10.75 22.59
N VAL A 81 -7.75 9.81 22.13
CA VAL A 81 -6.34 10.05 21.78
C VAL A 81 -6.21 10.21 20.27
N PHE A 82 -5.55 11.26 19.83
CA PHE A 82 -5.18 11.50 18.43
C PHE A 82 -3.73 11.09 18.23
N LEU A 83 -3.50 9.84 17.82
CA LEU A 83 -2.17 9.29 17.60
C LEU A 83 -1.68 9.64 16.19
N PRO A 84 -0.57 10.38 16.03
CA PRO A 84 0.02 10.60 14.72
C PRO A 84 0.40 9.26 14.07
N ILE A 85 0.04 9.07 12.80
CA ILE A 85 0.35 7.82 12.09
C ILE A 85 1.86 7.63 11.93
N ASP A 86 2.61 8.72 11.85
CA ASP A 86 4.08 8.72 11.79
C ASP A 86 4.73 8.13 13.05
N ASP A 87 4.05 8.20 14.20
CA ASP A 87 4.57 7.67 15.46
C ASP A 87 4.32 6.17 15.63
N ILE A 88 3.45 5.57 14.79
CA ILE A 88 3.13 4.16 14.87
C ILE A 88 4.27 3.35 14.26
N ASP A 89 4.86 2.47 15.06
CA ASP A 89 5.93 1.58 14.64
C ASP A 89 5.40 0.28 14.04
N TRP A 90 4.49 -0.38 14.77
CA TRP A 90 3.89 -1.64 14.36
C TRP A 90 2.60 -1.91 15.11
N VAL A 91 1.86 -2.90 14.66
CA VAL A 91 0.54 -3.28 15.20
C VAL A 91 0.44 -4.78 15.32
N GLU A 92 -0.14 -5.28 16.42
CA GLU A 92 -0.40 -6.70 16.65
C GLU A 92 -1.86 -6.98 17.01
N ALA A 93 -2.45 -8.02 16.40
CA ALA A 93 -3.76 -8.51 16.81
C ALA A 93 -3.63 -9.40 18.04
N GLN A 94 -4.46 -9.14 19.04
CA GLN A 94 -4.61 -9.91 20.27
C GLN A 94 -6.10 -10.26 20.47
N ASP A 95 -6.51 -11.44 20.04
CA ASP A 95 -7.90 -11.91 20.08
C ASP A 95 -8.90 -10.94 19.47
N TYR A 96 -9.70 -10.26 20.29
CA TYR A 96 -10.71 -9.27 19.89
C TYR A 96 -10.19 -7.84 19.85
N TYR A 97 -8.90 -7.63 20.14
CA TYR A 97 -8.27 -6.33 20.23
C TYR A 97 -7.10 -6.24 19.26
N VAL A 98 -6.70 -5.03 19.01
CA VAL A 98 -5.47 -4.72 18.28
C VAL A 98 -4.64 -3.81 19.16
N GLU A 99 -3.39 -4.17 19.36
CA GLU A 99 -2.40 -3.39 20.09
C GLU A 99 -1.55 -2.58 19.09
N ILE A 100 -1.53 -1.27 19.28
CA ILE A 100 -0.81 -0.31 18.44
C ILE A 100 0.40 0.16 19.22
N HIS A 101 1.59 -0.08 18.70
CA HIS A 101 2.86 0.31 19.30
C HIS A 101 3.40 1.59 18.66
N ALA A 102 3.66 2.61 19.48
CA ALA A 102 4.14 3.92 19.08
C ALA A 102 5.22 4.39 20.05
N GLY A 103 6.50 4.22 19.70
CA GLY A 103 7.64 4.43 20.58
C GLY A 103 7.53 3.54 21.83
N ASP A 104 7.57 4.16 23.01
CA ASP A 104 7.46 3.46 24.30
C ASP A 104 6.01 3.21 24.75
N LYS A 105 5.01 3.62 23.96
CA LYS A 105 3.59 3.49 24.29
C LYS A 105 2.93 2.39 23.49
N ALA A 106 1.96 1.72 24.13
CA ALA A 106 1.07 0.76 23.47
C ALA A 106 -0.39 1.15 23.76
N PHE A 107 -1.23 1.08 22.74
CA PHE A 107 -2.65 1.38 22.82
C PHE A 107 -3.44 0.14 22.41
N LEU A 108 -4.33 -0.32 23.30
CA LEU A 108 -5.19 -1.48 23.03
C LEU A 108 -6.58 -0.98 22.60
N ILE A 109 -6.97 -1.31 21.36
CA ILE A 109 -8.26 -0.93 20.81
C ILE A 109 -9.08 -2.15 20.42
N ARG A 110 -10.41 -2.08 20.64
CA ARG A 110 -11.33 -3.13 20.19
C ARG A 110 -11.67 -2.93 18.71
N GLU A 111 -10.81 -3.46 17.85
CA GLU A 111 -10.93 -3.32 16.40
C GLU A 111 -10.39 -4.57 15.70
N THR A 112 -10.73 -4.77 14.44
CA THR A 112 -10.14 -5.83 13.63
C THR A 112 -8.90 -5.31 12.89
N MET A 113 -7.91 -6.19 12.70
CA MET A 113 -6.71 -5.87 11.92
C MET A 113 -7.05 -5.36 10.49
N GLN A 114 -8.12 -5.87 9.89
CA GLN A 114 -8.54 -5.47 8.55
C GLN A 114 -9.10 -4.05 8.54
N ARG A 115 -9.93 -3.68 9.51
CA ARG A 115 -10.48 -2.31 9.62
C ARG A 115 -9.42 -1.31 9.98
N LEU A 116 -8.52 -1.65 10.90
CA LEU A 116 -7.40 -0.78 11.23
C LEU A 116 -6.48 -0.56 10.02
N GLN A 117 -6.16 -1.64 9.28
CA GLN A 117 -5.35 -1.53 8.07
C GLN A 117 -5.97 -0.61 7.00
N ALA A 118 -7.30 -0.55 6.91
CA ALA A 118 -8.00 0.35 6.00
C ALA A 118 -7.93 1.83 6.42
N GLN A 119 -7.66 2.12 7.69
CA GLN A 119 -7.48 3.47 8.25
C GLN A 119 -6.02 3.93 8.19
N LEU A 120 -5.09 3.00 7.99
CA LEU A 120 -3.66 3.29 7.85
C LEU A 120 -3.30 3.44 6.37
N ASP A 121 -2.21 4.14 6.09
CA ASP A 121 -1.73 4.35 4.73
C ASP A 121 -0.86 3.17 4.21
N ASP A 122 -0.34 3.30 2.98
CA ASP A 122 0.45 2.28 2.28
C ASP A 122 1.84 2.01 2.88
N ARG A 123 2.26 2.80 3.86
CA ARG A 123 3.48 2.55 4.65
C ARG A 123 3.33 1.32 5.54
N PHE A 124 2.08 0.96 5.92
CA PHE A 124 1.83 -0.19 6.78
C PHE A 124 1.71 -1.48 5.99
N VAL A 125 2.67 -2.37 6.20
CA VAL A 125 2.77 -3.64 5.49
C VAL A 125 2.43 -4.79 6.39
N ARG A 126 1.56 -5.67 5.90
CA ARG A 126 1.25 -6.92 6.60
C ARG A 126 2.40 -7.89 6.50
N ILE A 127 3.04 -8.17 7.63
CA ILE A 127 4.19 -9.10 7.74
C ILE A 127 3.79 -10.46 8.31
N HIS A 128 2.63 -10.54 8.97
CA HIS A 128 2.06 -11.76 9.52
C HIS A 128 0.53 -11.67 9.51
N ARG A 129 -0.19 -12.78 9.67
CA ARG A 129 -1.67 -12.75 9.80
C ARG A 129 -2.15 -11.84 10.93
N SER A 130 -1.34 -11.66 11.97
CA SER A 130 -1.63 -10.85 13.15
C SER A 130 -0.75 -9.59 13.27
N ARG A 131 0.11 -9.24 12.28
CA ARG A 131 1.04 -8.11 12.43
C ARG A 131 1.14 -7.25 11.20
N LEU A 132 1.10 -5.92 11.43
CA LEU A 132 1.46 -4.88 10.48
C LEU A 132 2.72 -4.17 10.99
N VAL A 133 3.57 -3.69 10.09
CA VAL A 133 4.72 -2.85 10.42
C VAL A 133 4.74 -1.62 9.54
N ASN A 134 5.09 -0.48 10.12
CA ASN A 134 5.36 0.73 9.38
C ASN A 134 6.74 0.62 8.71
N ARG A 135 6.79 0.73 7.38
CA ARG A 135 8.03 0.61 6.59
C ARG A 135 9.08 1.64 6.99
N ASP A 136 8.65 2.86 7.30
CA ASP A 136 9.54 3.96 7.65
C ASP A 136 10.17 3.77 9.06
N ARG A 137 9.61 2.85 9.83
CA ARG A 137 10.11 2.44 11.15
C ARG A 137 10.90 1.14 11.12
N ILE A 138 11.21 0.61 9.94
CA ILE A 138 12.08 -0.56 9.78
C ILE A 138 13.53 -0.08 9.76
N ARG A 139 14.32 -0.51 10.74
CA ARG A 139 15.76 -0.28 10.78
C ARG A 139 16.54 -1.32 9.98
N GLU A 140 16.11 -2.60 10.05
CA GLU A 140 16.87 -3.71 9.48
C GLU A 140 15.94 -4.87 9.06
N LEU A 141 16.31 -5.55 7.98
CA LEU A 141 15.75 -6.83 7.57
C LEU A 141 16.84 -7.90 7.75
N ARG A 142 16.59 -8.89 8.61
CA ARG A 142 17.49 -10.03 8.84
C ARG A 142 16.93 -11.27 8.17
N THR A 143 17.79 -11.96 7.43
CA THR A 143 17.47 -13.28 6.88
C THR A 143 18.35 -14.31 7.58
N GLU A 144 17.74 -15.27 8.25
CA GLU A 144 18.45 -16.33 8.98
C GLU A 144 18.72 -17.55 8.09
N ASN A 145 19.62 -18.45 8.56
CA ASN A 145 20.15 -19.60 7.79
C ASN A 145 19.11 -20.60 7.24
N ARG A 146 17.87 -20.55 7.68
CA ARG A 146 16.75 -21.38 7.18
C ARG A 146 15.77 -20.58 6.29
N GLY A 147 16.20 -19.40 5.83
CA GLY A 147 15.35 -18.50 5.06
C GLY A 147 14.23 -17.87 5.90
N GLU A 148 14.29 -17.86 7.24
CA GLU A 148 13.41 -17.08 8.08
C GLU A 148 13.76 -15.60 7.94
N MET A 149 12.74 -14.73 7.82
CA MET A 149 12.93 -13.29 7.72
C MET A 149 12.39 -12.62 8.98
N THR A 150 13.17 -11.70 9.53
CA THR A 150 12.83 -10.89 10.68
C THR A 150 13.01 -9.42 10.35
N VAL A 151 11.99 -8.61 10.66
CA VAL A 151 12.05 -7.14 10.64
C VAL A 151 12.53 -6.67 12.01
N VAL A 152 13.49 -5.77 12.05
CA VAL A 152 13.88 -5.06 13.28
C VAL A 152 13.43 -3.61 13.14
N THR A 153 12.58 -3.15 14.06
CA THR A 153 12.09 -1.77 14.09
C THR A 153 13.16 -0.79 14.58
N THR A 154 12.95 0.51 14.39
CA THR A 154 13.81 1.56 14.95
C THR A 154 13.89 1.49 16.48
N GLY A 155 12.79 1.09 17.14
CA GLY A 155 12.76 0.80 18.59
C GLY A 155 13.44 -0.51 19.01
N GLY A 156 14.04 -1.25 18.08
CA GLY A 156 14.80 -2.48 18.36
C GLY A 156 13.95 -3.74 18.51
N VAL A 157 12.63 -3.68 18.30
CA VAL A 157 11.75 -4.85 18.38
C VAL A 157 11.93 -5.73 17.14
N ALA A 158 12.12 -7.04 17.36
CA ALA A 158 12.29 -8.03 16.30
C ALA A 158 10.97 -8.74 16.00
N LEU A 159 10.46 -8.60 14.79
CA LEU A 159 9.19 -9.14 14.34
C LEU A 159 9.39 -10.19 13.24
N LYS A 160 8.92 -11.42 13.46
CA LYS A 160 9.00 -12.49 12.45
C LYS A 160 8.04 -12.21 11.28
N VAL A 161 8.55 -12.44 10.07
CA VAL A 161 7.79 -12.27 8.82
C VAL A 161 7.31 -13.61 8.31
N ALA A 162 6.00 -13.74 8.05
CA ALA A 162 5.44 -14.93 7.45
C ALA A 162 5.97 -15.12 6.01
N ARG A 163 6.19 -16.37 5.58
CA ARG A 163 6.72 -16.69 4.24
C ARG A 163 5.91 -16.04 3.11
N SER A 164 4.60 -16.04 3.22
CA SER A 164 3.68 -15.44 2.24
C SER A 164 3.73 -13.91 2.17
N CYS A 165 4.34 -13.24 3.16
CA CYS A 165 4.40 -11.78 3.23
C CYS A 165 5.75 -11.18 2.79
N ARG A 166 6.78 -12.00 2.52
CA ARG A 166 8.14 -11.54 2.21
C ARG A 166 8.22 -10.67 0.97
N ALA A 167 7.58 -11.10 -0.11
CA ALA A 167 7.56 -10.36 -1.37
C ALA A 167 7.08 -8.91 -1.20
N LYS A 168 6.17 -8.66 -0.24
CA LYS A 168 5.65 -7.31 0.04
C LYS A 168 6.69 -6.36 0.62
N LEU A 169 7.73 -6.88 1.28
CA LEU A 169 8.82 -6.09 1.86
C LEU A 169 9.94 -5.84 0.86
N GLU A 170 10.15 -6.75 -0.11
CA GLU A 170 11.23 -6.69 -1.08
C GLU A 170 10.92 -5.75 -2.26
N THR A 171 9.66 -5.52 -2.57
CA THR A 171 9.19 -4.84 -3.80
C THR A 171 9.49 -3.33 -3.85
N ARG A 172 10.06 -2.69 -2.82
CA ARG A 172 10.39 -1.24 -2.80
C ARG A 172 11.84 -0.95 -2.35
N ARG A 173 12.82 -1.66 -2.94
CA ARG A 173 14.23 -1.24 -2.91
C ARG A 173 14.57 -0.48 -4.20
N ARG A 174 13.92 0.65 -4.43
CA ARG A 174 14.42 1.64 -5.41
C ARG A 174 14.02 3.04 -4.97
#